data_3db729087d8e97f1c79819000c49c16b
#
_entry.id   3db729087d8e97f1c79819000c49c16b
#
_cell.length_a   1.000
_cell.length_b   1.000
_cell.length_c   1.000
_cell.angle_alpha   90.00
_cell.angle_beta   90.00
_cell.angle_gamma   90.00
#
_symmetry.space_group_name_H-M   'P 1'
#
loop_
_entity.id
_entity.type
_entity.pdbx_description
1 polymer ?
#
loop_
_entity_poly.entity_id
_entity_poly.type
_entity_poly.pdbx_seq_one_letter_code
_entity_poly.pdbx_strand_id
1 'polypeptide(L)'
;MVDGPFGSGLHAKLADKGIVGLAYWELGFRSLTNSKRPIQKVEDIAGLKLRVIPSPINIDWVKALDANPTPLAFPELYAALEQRAVDGQENPVSVILANKFAEVQKHLALTHHQYNPQSVIVSKKLWDAMSAAERQILQSAATEAGRYQRTVSRELAAAQLEALKKAGMQVTELPPDEQAKLQAKIKPVIAKYSASVGETTLKDLEAELAKLRK
;
A
#
# COMPACT_ATOMS: atom_id res chain seq x y z
N MET A 1 12.09 10.03 2.19
CA MET A 1 12.54 8.69 2.61
C MET A 1 12.92 7.82 1.42
N VAL A 2 11.98 7.34 0.60
CA VAL A 2 12.29 6.41 -0.52
C VAL A 2 13.17 7.01 -1.62
N ASP A 3 13.21 8.30 -1.81
CA ASP A 3 14.13 8.97 -2.76
C ASP A 3 15.53 9.26 -2.18
N GLY A 4 15.74 8.93 -0.93
CA GLY A 4 17.01 9.13 -0.24
C GLY A 4 17.85 7.85 -0.18
N PRO A 5 18.93 7.87 0.62
CA PRO A 5 19.86 6.75 0.76
C PRO A 5 19.17 5.42 1.12
N PHE A 6 18.13 5.47 1.94
CA PHE A 6 17.36 4.29 2.34
C PHE A 6 16.73 3.60 1.12
N GLY A 7 15.98 4.32 0.30
CA GLY A 7 15.34 3.74 -0.89
C GLY A 7 16.34 3.29 -1.95
N SER A 8 17.40 4.06 -2.16
CA SER A 8 18.51 3.65 -3.05
C SER A 8 19.18 2.36 -2.57
N GLY A 9 19.38 2.20 -1.26
CA GLY A 9 19.91 0.98 -0.65
C GLY A 9 18.99 -0.23 -0.84
N LEU A 10 17.66 -0.04 -0.80
CA LEU A 10 16.71 -1.12 -1.12
C LEU A 10 16.78 -1.52 -2.60
N HIS A 11 16.83 -0.55 -3.52
CA HIS A 11 16.97 -0.84 -4.95
C HIS A 11 18.29 -1.54 -5.28
N ALA A 12 19.39 -1.20 -4.62
CA ALA A 12 20.69 -1.86 -4.82
C ALA A 12 20.62 -3.37 -4.57
N LYS A 13 19.82 -3.81 -3.57
CA LYS A 13 19.63 -5.24 -3.25
C LYS A 13 18.88 -6.02 -4.35
N LEU A 14 18.21 -5.34 -5.27
CA LEU A 14 17.49 -6.00 -6.36
C LEU A 14 18.42 -6.52 -7.45
N ALA A 15 19.64 -6.00 -7.54
CA ALA A 15 20.64 -6.40 -8.55
C ALA A 15 20.95 -7.89 -8.48
N ASP A 16 21.05 -8.46 -7.28
CA ASP A 16 21.28 -9.90 -7.04
C ASP A 16 20.09 -10.77 -7.50
N LYS A 17 18.94 -10.16 -7.71
CA LYS A 17 17.73 -10.81 -8.24
C LYS A 17 17.52 -10.56 -9.74
N GLY A 18 18.51 -9.99 -10.42
CA GLY A 18 18.43 -9.71 -11.86
C GLY A 18 17.55 -8.48 -12.20
N ILE A 19 17.33 -7.57 -11.27
CA ILE A 19 16.44 -6.41 -11.39
C ILE A 19 17.22 -5.15 -11.05
N VAL A 20 16.96 -4.06 -11.78
CA VAL A 20 17.44 -2.70 -11.48
C VAL A 20 16.25 -1.83 -11.11
N GLY A 21 16.30 -1.19 -9.96
CA GLY A 21 15.32 -0.20 -9.52
C GLY A 21 15.69 1.19 -10.05
N LEU A 22 14.76 1.87 -10.71
CA LEU A 22 14.97 3.18 -11.33
C LEU A 22 14.42 4.33 -10.48
N ALA A 23 13.20 4.17 -9.96
CA ALA A 23 12.51 5.21 -9.20
C ALA A 23 11.44 4.58 -8.30
N TYR A 24 10.92 5.38 -7.36
CA TYR A 24 9.72 5.05 -6.60
C TYR A 24 8.56 5.98 -7.03
N TRP A 25 7.44 5.36 -7.38
CA TRP A 25 6.17 6.03 -7.59
C TRP A 25 5.28 5.84 -6.35
N GLU A 26 4.18 6.56 -6.28
CA GLU A 26 3.25 6.49 -5.16
C GLU A 26 1.94 5.83 -5.59
N LEU A 27 1.62 4.68 -4.99
CA LEU A 27 0.27 4.15 -5.05
C LEU A 27 -0.63 4.83 -4.00
N GLY A 28 -0.05 5.18 -2.85
CA GLY A 28 -0.70 5.92 -1.78
C GLY A 28 -0.94 5.10 -0.52
N PHE A 29 -1.65 5.71 0.43
CA PHE A 29 -2.08 5.05 1.66
C PHE A 29 -3.29 4.17 1.41
N ARG A 30 -3.25 2.97 1.97
CA ARG A 30 -4.31 1.97 1.87
C ARG A 30 -5.35 2.19 2.95
N SER A 31 -6.61 1.98 2.57
CA SER A 31 -7.79 2.12 3.41
C SER A 31 -8.71 0.92 3.24
N LEU A 32 -9.51 0.60 4.26
CA LEU A 32 -10.39 -0.57 4.28
C LEU A 32 -11.74 -0.24 3.64
N THR A 33 -12.24 -1.14 2.77
CA THR A 33 -13.65 -1.14 2.36
C THR A 33 -14.35 -2.39 2.82
N ASN A 34 -15.66 -2.32 3.04
CA ASN A 34 -16.49 -3.49 3.28
C ASN A 34 -17.97 -3.25 2.93
N SER A 35 -18.73 -4.32 2.78
CA SER A 35 -20.16 -4.30 2.46
C SER A 35 -21.07 -4.40 3.68
N LYS A 36 -20.53 -4.63 4.90
CA LYS A 36 -21.30 -5.00 6.09
C LYS A 36 -21.67 -3.84 6.98
N ARG A 37 -20.70 -2.99 7.38
CA ARG A 37 -20.87 -1.96 8.39
C ARG A 37 -19.83 -0.85 8.29
N PRO A 38 -20.13 0.36 8.76
CA PRO A 38 -19.10 1.38 8.93
C PRO A 38 -18.06 0.91 9.97
N ILE A 39 -16.81 1.32 9.78
CA ILE A 39 -15.72 1.10 10.73
C ILE A 39 -15.42 2.44 11.39
N GLN A 40 -15.80 2.62 12.63
CA GLN A 40 -15.59 3.83 13.42
C GLN A 40 -14.53 3.63 14.51
N LYS A 41 -14.28 2.38 14.89
CA LYS A 41 -13.27 1.94 15.85
C LYS A 41 -12.64 0.63 15.40
N VAL A 42 -11.48 0.31 15.97
CA VAL A 42 -10.71 -0.88 15.56
C VAL A 42 -11.50 -2.18 15.73
N GLU A 43 -12.33 -2.28 16.77
CA GLU A 43 -13.15 -3.45 17.03
C GLU A 43 -14.19 -3.72 15.94
N ASP A 44 -14.60 -2.71 15.17
CA ASP A 44 -15.56 -2.88 14.08
C ASP A 44 -14.96 -3.71 12.90
N ILE A 45 -13.63 -3.89 12.87
CA ILE A 45 -12.94 -4.72 11.89
C ILE A 45 -13.06 -6.21 12.23
N ALA A 46 -13.24 -6.54 13.51
CA ALA A 46 -13.29 -7.91 13.97
C ALA A 46 -14.35 -8.75 13.25
N GLY A 47 -13.99 -9.98 12.89
CA GLY A 47 -14.86 -10.94 12.22
C GLY A 47 -15.11 -10.71 10.74
N LEU A 48 -14.70 -9.54 10.16
CA LEU A 48 -14.83 -9.31 8.71
C LEU A 48 -13.94 -10.27 7.92
N LYS A 49 -14.47 -10.84 6.84
CA LYS A 49 -13.70 -11.57 5.85
C LYS A 49 -13.03 -10.56 4.92
N LEU A 50 -11.75 -10.30 5.11
CA LEU A 50 -11.02 -9.33 4.33
C LEU A 50 -10.10 -9.99 3.32
N ARG A 51 -10.26 -9.67 2.05
CA ARG A 51 -9.27 -10.06 1.05
C ARG A 51 -7.96 -9.33 1.32
N VAL A 52 -6.88 -10.07 1.27
CA VAL A 52 -5.51 -9.56 1.38
C VAL A 52 -4.66 -9.99 0.19
N ILE A 53 -3.59 -9.25 -0.07
CA ILE A 53 -2.53 -9.67 -1.00
C ILE A 53 -1.94 -10.98 -0.46
N PRO A 54 -1.72 -12.03 -1.29
CA PRO A 54 -1.15 -13.31 -0.86
C PRO A 54 0.28 -13.17 -0.32
N SER A 55 0.40 -12.85 0.95
CA SER A 55 1.66 -12.68 1.66
C SER A 55 1.45 -12.98 3.16
N PRO A 56 2.38 -13.68 3.82
CA PRO A 56 2.24 -14.01 5.24
C PRO A 56 2.03 -12.79 6.14
N ILE A 57 2.75 -11.70 5.90
CA ILE A 57 2.60 -10.46 6.68
C ILE A 57 1.19 -9.86 6.53
N ASN A 58 0.60 -9.94 5.33
CA ASN A 58 -0.75 -9.41 5.07
C ASN A 58 -1.83 -10.27 5.74
N ILE A 59 -1.61 -11.56 5.85
CA ILE A 59 -2.49 -12.46 6.60
C ILE A 59 -2.41 -12.14 8.09
N ASP A 60 -1.21 -11.95 8.61
CA ASP A 60 -0.99 -11.80 10.05
C ASP A 60 -1.50 -10.46 10.59
N TRP A 61 -1.34 -9.34 9.86
CA TRP A 61 -1.85 -8.06 10.36
C TRP A 61 -3.40 -8.03 10.39
N VAL A 62 -4.08 -8.70 9.45
CA VAL A 62 -5.55 -8.82 9.48
C VAL A 62 -5.98 -9.68 10.67
N LYS A 63 -5.27 -10.79 10.95
CA LYS A 63 -5.51 -11.60 12.14
C LYS A 63 -5.29 -10.84 13.44
N ALA A 64 -4.30 -9.96 13.50
CA ALA A 64 -4.05 -9.12 14.67
C ALA A 64 -5.19 -8.13 14.98
N LEU A 65 -6.08 -7.91 14.03
CA LEU A 65 -7.31 -7.12 14.19
C LEU A 65 -8.56 -7.99 14.43
N ASP A 66 -8.37 -9.26 14.75
CA ASP A 66 -9.44 -10.25 14.99
C ASP A 66 -10.36 -10.45 13.76
N ALA A 67 -9.85 -10.14 12.54
CA ALA A 67 -10.54 -10.34 11.27
C ALA A 67 -10.07 -11.62 10.57
N ASN A 68 -10.81 -12.04 9.53
CA ASN A 68 -10.56 -13.27 8.78
C ASN A 68 -9.91 -12.95 7.43
N PRO A 69 -8.57 -13.12 7.28
CA PRO A 69 -7.90 -12.83 6.02
C PRO A 69 -8.19 -13.90 4.97
N THR A 70 -8.49 -13.48 3.76
CA THR A 70 -8.65 -14.33 2.59
C THR A 70 -7.62 -13.93 1.54
N PRO A 71 -6.48 -14.65 1.43
CA PRO A 71 -5.49 -14.38 0.39
C PRO A 71 -6.07 -14.65 -0.99
N LEU A 72 -6.06 -13.63 -1.87
CA LEU A 72 -6.65 -13.73 -3.21
C LEU A 72 -5.90 -12.84 -4.18
N ALA A 73 -5.64 -13.32 -5.41
CA ALA A 73 -5.00 -12.52 -6.44
C ALA A 73 -5.87 -11.31 -6.84
N PHE A 74 -5.23 -10.21 -7.25
CA PHE A 74 -5.95 -8.96 -7.53
C PHE A 74 -7.00 -9.10 -8.66
N PRO A 75 -6.74 -9.83 -9.78
CA PRO A 75 -7.74 -9.99 -10.84
C PRO A 75 -9.04 -10.67 -10.40
N GLU A 76 -9.00 -11.47 -9.34
CA GLU A 76 -10.18 -12.20 -8.81
C GLU A 76 -11.00 -11.35 -7.81
N LEU A 77 -10.47 -10.19 -7.40
CA LEU A 77 -11.00 -9.43 -6.27
C LEU A 77 -12.41 -8.89 -6.53
N TYR A 78 -12.66 -8.27 -7.70
CA TYR A 78 -13.98 -7.69 -7.99
C TYR A 78 -15.08 -8.75 -7.91
N ALA A 79 -14.89 -9.90 -8.56
CA ALA A 79 -15.85 -11.00 -8.54
C ALA A 79 -16.07 -11.56 -7.12
N ALA A 80 -15.01 -11.68 -6.33
CA ALA A 80 -15.12 -12.14 -4.93
C ALA A 80 -15.91 -11.17 -4.04
N LEU A 81 -15.78 -9.85 -4.26
CA LEU A 81 -16.56 -8.81 -3.58
C LEU A 81 -18.03 -8.85 -4.02
N GLU A 82 -18.28 -8.93 -5.33
CA GLU A 82 -19.61 -8.99 -5.92
C GLU A 82 -20.40 -10.22 -5.41
N GLN A 83 -19.77 -11.40 -5.43
CA GLN A 83 -20.34 -12.65 -4.94
C GLN A 83 -20.38 -12.75 -3.40
N ARG A 84 -19.85 -11.76 -2.69
CA ARG A 84 -19.76 -11.74 -1.22
C ARG A 84 -18.98 -12.93 -0.64
N ALA A 85 -18.05 -13.49 -1.41
CA ALA A 85 -17.09 -14.48 -0.92
C ALA A 85 -16.17 -13.87 0.14
N VAL A 86 -15.89 -12.59 0.01
CA VAL A 86 -15.26 -11.73 1.03
C VAL A 86 -16.15 -10.53 1.36
N ASP A 87 -16.06 -10.03 2.59
CA ASP A 87 -16.85 -8.87 3.03
C ASP A 87 -16.21 -7.56 2.59
N GLY A 88 -14.89 -7.56 2.42
CA GLY A 88 -14.13 -6.34 2.11
C GLY A 88 -12.71 -6.60 1.64
N GLN A 89 -12.02 -5.50 1.42
CA GLN A 89 -10.63 -5.45 0.96
C GLN A 89 -9.95 -4.18 1.46
N GLU A 90 -8.68 -4.00 1.16
CA GLU A 90 -7.92 -2.79 1.44
C GLU A 90 -7.10 -2.38 0.22
N ASN A 91 -7.16 -1.10 -0.14
CA ASN A 91 -6.43 -0.47 -1.23
C ASN A 91 -6.42 1.06 -1.06
N PRO A 92 -5.54 1.77 -1.79
CA PRO A 92 -5.67 3.22 -1.92
C PRO A 92 -6.96 3.64 -2.62
N VAL A 93 -7.43 4.84 -2.29
CA VAL A 93 -8.65 5.44 -2.87
C VAL A 93 -8.65 5.42 -4.39
N SER A 94 -7.50 5.70 -5.01
CA SER A 94 -7.30 5.66 -6.47
C SER A 94 -7.59 4.30 -7.07
N VAL A 95 -7.14 3.22 -6.41
CA VAL A 95 -7.38 1.84 -6.85
C VAL A 95 -8.84 1.44 -6.66
N ILE A 96 -9.45 1.85 -5.53
CA ILE A 96 -10.87 1.60 -5.24
C ILE A 96 -11.76 2.22 -6.33
N LEU A 97 -11.47 3.47 -6.70
CA LEU A 97 -12.20 4.17 -7.74
C LEU A 97 -11.97 3.57 -9.14
N ALA A 98 -10.71 3.38 -9.53
CA ALA A 98 -10.36 2.89 -10.87
C ALA A 98 -10.89 1.48 -11.16
N ASN A 99 -11.01 0.63 -10.13
CA ASN A 99 -11.55 -0.72 -10.26
C ASN A 99 -13.03 -0.83 -9.89
N LYS A 100 -13.73 0.31 -9.78
CA LYS A 100 -15.18 0.38 -9.55
C LYS A 100 -15.64 -0.36 -8.29
N PHE A 101 -14.80 -0.47 -7.26
CA PHE A 101 -15.19 -1.19 -6.04
C PHE A 101 -16.35 -0.54 -5.29
N ALA A 102 -16.67 0.74 -5.56
CA ALA A 102 -17.88 1.38 -5.05
C ALA A 102 -19.19 0.69 -5.50
N GLU A 103 -19.18 -0.04 -6.60
CA GLU A 103 -20.35 -0.80 -7.09
C GLU A 103 -20.65 -2.01 -6.17
N VAL A 104 -19.64 -2.56 -5.52
CA VAL A 104 -19.72 -3.80 -4.72
C VAL A 104 -19.32 -3.61 -3.25
N GLN A 105 -18.94 -2.40 -2.85
CA GLN A 105 -18.54 -2.05 -1.48
C GLN A 105 -19.28 -0.81 -1.01
N LYS A 106 -19.88 -0.88 0.18
CA LYS A 106 -20.72 0.18 0.72
C LYS A 106 -19.96 1.16 1.62
N HIS A 107 -19.02 0.67 2.40
CA HIS A 107 -18.32 1.44 3.43
C HIS A 107 -16.84 1.56 3.09
N LEU A 108 -16.28 2.75 3.24
CA LEU A 108 -14.85 3.05 3.14
C LEU A 108 -14.40 3.68 4.46
N ALA A 109 -13.50 3.02 5.17
CA ALA A 109 -12.84 3.57 6.34
C ALA A 109 -11.43 4.03 5.98
N LEU A 110 -11.15 5.31 6.18
CA LEU A 110 -9.84 5.92 5.92
C LEU A 110 -8.86 5.54 7.04
N THR A 111 -8.44 4.29 7.04
CA THR A 111 -7.54 3.73 8.05
C THR A 111 -6.10 4.12 7.86
N HIS A 112 -5.67 4.44 6.62
CA HIS A 112 -4.30 4.83 6.25
C HIS A 112 -3.22 3.94 6.88
N HIS A 113 -3.52 2.64 7.02
CA HIS A 113 -2.74 1.69 7.81
C HIS A 113 -1.43 1.27 7.16
N GLN A 114 -1.31 1.44 5.84
CA GLN A 114 -0.11 1.09 5.08
C GLN A 114 0.14 2.09 3.96
N TYR A 115 1.35 2.62 3.87
CA TYR A 115 1.83 3.36 2.70
C TYR A 115 2.43 2.41 1.67
N ASN A 116 2.06 2.58 0.41
CA ASN A 116 2.46 1.69 -0.68
C ASN A 116 3.28 2.44 -1.74
N PRO A 117 4.62 2.46 -1.63
CA PRO A 117 5.47 2.90 -2.73
C PRO A 117 5.51 1.81 -3.82
N GLN A 118 5.63 2.24 -5.08
CA GLN A 118 5.78 1.37 -6.24
C GLN A 118 7.18 1.51 -6.81
N SER A 119 7.94 0.42 -6.90
CA SER A 119 9.24 0.44 -7.57
C SER A 119 9.07 0.37 -9.08
N VAL A 120 9.61 1.34 -9.80
CA VAL A 120 9.81 1.26 -11.25
C VAL A 120 11.08 0.46 -11.49
N ILE A 121 10.97 -0.64 -12.19
CA ILE A 121 12.04 -1.61 -12.35
C ILE A 121 12.30 -1.96 -13.80
N VAL A 122 13.52 -2.38 -14.09
CA VAL A 122 13.93 -2.92 -15.40
C VAL A 122 14.73 -4.21 -15.19
N SER A 123 14.67 -5.11 -16.17
CA SER A 123 15.51 -6.30 -16.16
C SER A 123 17.00 -5.91 -16.18
N LYS A 124 17.80 -6.50 -15.26
CA LYS A 124 19.25 -6.26 -15.22
C LYS A 124 19.92 -6.66 -16.53
N LYS A 125 19.46 -7.75 -17.17
CA LYS A 125 19.95 -8.18 -18.47
C LYS A 125 19.78 -7.10 -19.55
N LEU A 126 18.60 -6.45 -19.60
CA LEU A 126 18.36 -5.36 -20.54
C LEU A 126 19.19 -4.13 -20.19
N TRP A 127 19.24 -3.78 -18.91
CA TRP A 127 20.02 -2.65 -18.40
C TRP A 127 21.50 -2.78 -18.75
N ASP A 128 22.09 -3.97 -18.56
CA ASP A 128 23.50 -4.23 -18.85
C ASP A 128 23.81 -4.18 -20.35
N ALA A 129 22.84 -4.47 -21.21
CA ALA A 129 22.97 -4.36 -22.67
C ALA A 129 22.87 -2.93 -23.21
N MET A 130 22.35 -1.98 -22.42
CA MET A 130 22.24 -0.56 -22.81
C MET A 130 23.61 0.12 -22.75
N SER A 131 23.80 1.10 -23.63
CA SER A 131 24.91 2.06 -23.52
C SER A 131 24.78 2.94 -22.28
N ALA A 132 25.84 3.60 -21.87
CA ALA A 132 25.81 4.54 -20.76
C ALA A 132 24.82 5.70 -21.00
N ALA A 133 24.71 6.19 -22.24
CA ALA A 133 23.79 7.24 -22.62
C ALA A 133 22.31 6.80 -22.48
N GLU A 134 21.98 5.59 -22.95
CA GLU A 134 20.62 5.05 -22.82
C GLU A 134 20.22 4.83 -21.35
N ARG A 135 21.13 4.31 -20.53
CA ARG A 135 20.89 4.17 -19.07
C ARG A 135 20.65 5.53 -18.42
N GLN A 136 21.42 6.56 -18.79
CA GLN A 136 21.25 7.90 -18.25
C GLN A 136 19.89 8.50 -18.63
N ILE A 137 19.48 8.34 -19.88
CA ILE A 137 18.17 8.80 -20.37
C ILE A 137 17.05 8.11 -19.60
N LEU A 138 17.09 6.78 -19.48
CA LEU A 138 16.06 6.00 -18.80
C LEU A 138 15.98 6.34 -17.30
N GLN A 139 17.13 6.48 -16.65
CA GLN A 139 17.21 6.86 -15.23
C GLN A 139 16.63 8.26 -14.97
N SER A 140 17.01 9.23 -15.82
CA SER A 140 16.52 10.61 -15.70
C SER A 140 15.02 10.69 -15.93
N ALA A 141 14.53 10.03 -16.99
CA ALA A 141 13.11 9.97 -17.30
C ALA A 141 12.28 9.33 -16.18
N ALA A 142 12.75 8.18 -15.61
CA ALA A 142 12.06 7.51 -14.51
C ALA A 142 12.01 8.38 -13.24
N THR A 143 13.08 9.12 -12.95
CA THR A 143 13.16 10.04 -11.81
C THR A 143 12.20 11.21 -11.96
N GLU A 144 12.20 11.85 -13.13
CA GLU A 144 11.31 12.98 -13.44
C GLU A 144 9.85 12.56 -13.43
N ALA A 145 9.52 11.46 -14.13
CA ALA A 145 8.19 10.90 -14.14
C ALA A 145 7.69 10.53 -12.73
N GLY A 146 8.58 10.03 -11.86
CA GLY A 146 8.24 9.71 -10.47
C GLY A 146 7.85 10.93 -9.64
N ARG A 147 8.53 12.05 -9.84
CA ARG A 147 8.18 13.32 -9.18
C ARG A 147 6.81 13.83 -9.66
N TYR A 148 6.62 13.87 -10.97
CA TYR A 148 5.36 14.28 -11.59
C TYR A 148 4.20 13.39 -11.14
N GLN A 149 4.37 12.06 -11.20
CA GLN A 149 3.35 11.08 -10.79
C GLN A 149 2.89 11.30 -9.35
N ARG A 150 3.82 11.54 -8.41
CA ARG A 150 3.46 11.79 -7.01
C ARG A 150 2.68 13.08 -6.82
N THR A 151 3.06 14.14 -7.53
CA THR A 151 2.31 15.40 -7.50
C THR A 151 0.87 15.18 -7.97
N VAL A 152 0.69 14.59 -9.14
CA VAL A 152 -0.64 14.30 -9.72
C VAL A 152 -1.44 13.35 -8.81
N SER A 153 -0.83 12.29 -8.29
CA SER A 153 -1.50 11.32 -7.39
C SER A 153 -2.07 12.01 -6.15
N ARG A 154 -1.32 12.93 -5.55
CA ARG A 154 -1.73 13.66 -4.35
C ARG A 154 -2.79 14.73 -4.63
N GLU A 155 -2.65 15.44 -5.73
CA GLU A 155 -3.63 16.44 -6.16
C GLU A 155 -5.00 15.80 -6.46
N LEU A 156 -5.01 14.61 -7.03
CA LEU A 156 -6.24 13.89 -7.36
C LEU A 156 -6.90 13.21 -6.15
N ALA A 157 -6.19 12.97 -5.06
CA ALA A 157 -6.67 12.16 -3.93
C ALA A 157 -8.01 12.65 -3.35
N ALA A 158 -8.15 13.97 -3.16
CA ALA A 158 -9.40 14.56 -2.64
C ALA A 158 -10.56 14.41 -3.63
N ALA A 159 -10.32 14.66 -4.91
CA ALA A 159 -11.35 14.54 -5.95
C ALA A 159 -11.80 13.08 -6.12
N GLN A 160 -10.88 12.12 -6.01
CA GLN A 160 -11.17 10.68 -6.06
C GLN A 160 -12.04 10.25 -4.87
N LEU A 161 -11.74 10.75 -3.66
CA LEU A 161 -12.56 10.48 -2.48
C LEU A 161 -13.98 11.02 -2.64
N GLU A 162 -14.12 12.26 -3.15
CA GLU A 162 -15.43 12.83 -3.44
C GLU A 162 -16.20 12.04 -4.53
N ALA A 163 -15.49 11.52 -5.52
CA ALA A 163 -16.10 10.65 -6.54
C ALA A 163 -16.65 9.35 -5.93
N LEU A 164 -15.94 8.73 -4.98
CA LEU A 164 -16.43 7.54 -4.26
C LEU A 164 -17.65 7.86 -3.38
N LYS A 165 -17.68 9.02 -2.71
CA LYS A 165 -18.87 9.48 -1.97
C LYS A 165 -20.08 9.68 -2.89
N LYS A 166 -19.86 10.31 -4.05
CA LYS A 166 -20.92 10.48 -5.09
C LYS A 166 -21.39 9.15 -5.67
N ALA A 167 -20.51 8.14 -5.75
CA ALA A 167 -20.87 6.77 -6.14
C ALA A 167 -21.63 6.00 -5.03
N GLY A 168 -21.92 6.64 -3.87
CA GLY A 168 -22.73 6.06 -2.81
C GLY A 168 -21.95 5.39 -1.68
N MET A 169 -20.62 5.48 -1.66
CA MET A 169 -19.82 4.95 -0.55
C MET A 169 -19.98 5.81 0.71
N GLN A 170 -20.23 5.16 1.82
CA GLN A 170 -20.22 5.80 3.15
C GLN A 170 -18.79 5.83 3.66
N VAL A 171 -18.22 7.03 3.74
CA VAL A 171 -16.85 7.25 4.19
C VAL A 171 -16.81 7.55 5.67
N THR A 172 -15.93 6.87 6.40
CA THR A 172 -15.61 7.12 7.81
C THR A 172 -14.12 7.39 7.97
N GLU A 173 -13.79 8.30 8.86
CA GLU A 173 -12.43 8.54 9.33
C GLU A 173 -12.26 7.93 10.70
N LEU A 174 -11.12 7.25 10.92
CA LEU A 174 -10.78 6.78 12.25
C LEU A 174 -10.24 7.95 13.07
N PRO A 175 -10.76 8.18 14.30
CA PRO A 175 -10.19 9.13 15.22
C PRO A 175 -8.72 8.84 15.52
N PRO A 176 -7.90 9.84 15.91
CA PRO A 176 -6.47 9.66 16.15
C PRO A 176 -6.12 8.58 17.20
N ASP A 177 -6.93 8.44 18.23
CA ASP A 177 -6.80 7.40 19.27
C ASP A 177 -7.07 6.00 18.69
N GLU A 178 -8.04 5.83 17.83
CA GLU A 178 -8.31 4.58 17.14
C GLU A 178 -7.23 4.25 16.08
N GLN A 179 -6.66 5.26 15.41
CA GLN A 179 -5.50 5.06 14.55
C GLN A 179 -4.27 4.59 15.35
N ALA A 180 -4.02 5.19 16.52
CA ALA A 180 -2.94 4.78 17.41
C ALA A 180 -3.15 3.34 17.92
N LYS A 181 -4.38 2.97 18.25
CA LYS A 181 -4.77 1.62 18.66
C LYS A 181 -4.58 0.60 17.54
N LEU A 182 -4.97 0.95 16.31
CA LEU A 182 -4.73 0.14 15.11
C LEU A 182 -3.23 -0.13 14.93
N GLN A 183 -2.41 0.90 15.00
CA GLN A 183 -0.95 0.78 14.92
C GLN A 183 -0.37 -0.09 16.03
N ALA A 184 -0.85 0.06 17.26
CA ALA A 184 -0.40 -0.74 18.41
C ALA A 184 -0.71 -2.24 18.23
N LYS A 185 -1.89 -2.59 17.70
CA LYS A 185 -2.26 -3.97 17.38
C LYS A 185 -1.40 -4.58 16.26
N ILE A 186 -1.00 -3.79 15.26
CA ILE A 186 -0.18 -4.27 14.11
C ILE A 186 1.31 -4.33 14.44
N LYS A 187 1.81 -3.50 15.35
CA LYS A 187 3.23 -3.41 15.68
C LYS A 187 3.92 -4.77 15.99
N PRO A 188 3.32 -5.71 16.74
CA PRO A 188 3.91 -7.03 16.98
C PRO A 188 4.11 -7.84 15.69
N VAL A 189 3.23 -7.66 14.69
CA VAL A 189 3.36 -8.32 13.39
C VAL A 189 4.60 -7.80 12.65
N ILE A 190 4.83 -6.48 12.65
CA ILE A 190 6.04 -5.89 12.04
C ILE A 190 7.30 -6.48 12.71
N ALA A 191 7.32 -6.57 14.04
CA ALA A 191 8.44 -7.15 14.78
C ALA A 191 8.69 -8.62 14.40
N LYS A 192 7.62 -9.41 14.19
CA LYS A 192 7.73 -10.81 13.77
C LYS A 192 8.47 -10.97 12.44
N TYR A 193 8.28 -10.04 11.51
CA TYR A 193 8.91 -10.09 10.17
C TYR A 193 10.23 -9.35 10.07
N SER A 194 10.72 -8.73 11.16
CA SER A 194 11.96 -7.96 11.18
C SER A 194 13.18 -8.79 10.74
N ALA A 195 13.28 -10.03 11.18
CA ALA A 195 14.39 -10.93 10.82
C ALA A 195 14.39 -11.24 9.30
N SER A 196 13.22 -11.43 8.68
CA SER A 196 13.13 -11.74 7.23
C SER A 196 13.39 -10.51 6.34
N VAL A 197 13.09 -9.31 6.83
CA VAL A 197 13.37 -8.05 6.14
C VAL A 197 14.84 -7.63 6.34
N GLY A 198 15.45 -8.10 7.40
CA GLY A 198 16.80 -7.72 7.85
C GLY A 198 16.73 -6.61 8.92
N GLU A 199 17.27 -6.88 10.09
CA GLU A 199 17.24 -5.96 11.25
C GLU A 199 17.87 -4.59 10.92
N THR A 200 18.96 -4.57 10.16
CA THR A 200 19.61 -3.33 9.70
C THR A 200 18.65 -2.51 8.85
N THR A 201 17.94 -3.14 7.92
CA THR A 201 16.97 -2.45 7.04
C THR A 201 15.84 -1.81 7.85
N LEU A 202 15.37 -2.50 8.89
CA LEU A 202 14.32 -1.96 9.76
C LEU A 202 14.83 -0.79 10.61
N LYS A 203 16.04 -0.90 11.19
CA LYS A 203 16.69 0.19 11.94
C LYS A 203 16.91 1.43 11.06
N ASP A 204 17.36 1.23 9.82
CA ASP A 204 17.55 2.33 8.86
C ASP A 204 16.21 3.01 8.52
N LEU A 205 15.15 2.22 8.33
CA LEU A 205 13.80 2.75 8.12
C LEU A 205 13.33 3.59 9.30
N GLU A 206 13.46 3.08 10.52
CA GLU A 206 13.05 3.77 11.74
C GLU A 206 13.85 5.07 11.94
N ALA A 207 15.15 5.04 11.68
CA ALA A 207 16.02 6.23 11.75
C ALA A 207 15.61 7.30 10.74
N GLU A 208 15.30 6.92 9.50
CA GLU A 208 14.81 7.85 8.48
C GLU A 208 13.42 8.42 8.82
N LEU A 209 12.50 7.59 9.33
CA LEU A 209 11.19 8.07 9.78
C LEU A 209 11.30 9.04 10.95
N ALA A 210 12.21 8.80 11.89
CA ALA A 210 12.43 9.70 13.02
C ALA A 210 12.96 11.10 12.59
N LYS A 211 13.75 11.17 11.51
CA LYS A 211 14.21 12.45 10.95
C LYS A 211 13.06 13.26 10.31
N LEU A 212 12.08 12.57 9.73
CA LEU A 212 10.97 13.20 8.99
C LEU A 212 9.76 13.57 9.90
N ARG A 213 9.72 13.03 11.12
CA ARG A 213 8.64 13.30 12.09
C ARG A 213 8.96 14.44 13.06
N LYS A 214 10.11 15.11 12.85
CA LYS A 214 10.47 16.35 13.54
C LYS A 214 9.85 17.52 12.82
#